data_16c4b21204364a6684e7af74d56ee527
#
_entry.id   16c4b21204364a6684e7af74d56ee527
#
_cell.length_a   1.000
_cell.length_b   1.000
_cell.length_c   1.000
_cell.angle_alpha   90.00
_cell.angle_beta   90.00
_cell.angle_gamma   90.00
#
_symmetry.space_group_name_H-M   'P 1'
#
loop_
_entity.id
_entity.type
_entity.pdbx_description
1 polymer ?
#
loop_
_entity_poly.entity_id
_entity_poly.type
_entity_poly.pdbx_seq_one_letter_code
_entity_poly.pdbx_strand_id
1 'polypeptide(L)'
;MNILVDHRERKSPVVEVLRQMPDNVLQFEYLKSGDYMIDGKLLVERKTLSDFAESLKDGRLFDQATRLASNFLPSMIILEGKTDVLSVTEMRREAIRGAIISLMLKFGIPVLRTIDSEETARILLFVGRQTSYSSLRVPSRRSQRRKSAKKVQVHMLEGIPRIGPTRAMNLISAFGTIKKLVEATEVELVDVKGIGHKLAKMIRMALNDEGSLSSC
;
A
#
# COMPACT_ATOMS: atom_id res chain seq x y z
N MET A 1 -8.36 -20.37 8.62
CA MET A 1 -8.12 -18.93 8.42
C MET A 1 -8.51 -18.19 9.69
N ASN A 2 -7.66 -17.30 10.19
CA ASN A 2 -7.96 -16.50 11.39
C ASN A 2 -8.48 -15.12 10.97
N ILE A 3 -9.67 -14.75 11.45
CA ILE A 3 -10.26 -13.42 11.22
C ILE A 3 -10.43 -12.75 12.57
N LEU A 4 -9.63 -11.71 12.79
CA LEU A 4 -9.79 -10.82 13.93
C LEU A 4 -10.83 -9.76 13.56
N VAL A 5 -11.90 -9.68 14.33
CA VAL A 5 -13.05 -8.80 14.10
C VAL A 5 -13.04 -7.69 15.14
N ASP A 6 -13.24 -6.46 14.72
CA ASP A 6 -13.41 -5.35 15.67
C ASP A 6 -14.64 -5.57 16.54
N HIS A 7 -14.55 -5.22 17.81
CA HIS A 7 -15.65 -5.38 18.77
C HIS A 7 -16.94 -4.65 18.33
N ARG A 8 -16.81 -3.54 17.60
CA ARG A 8 -17.96 -2.79 17.05
C ARG A 8 -18.76 -3.59 16.03
N GLU A 9 -18.09 -4.48 15.28
CA GLU A 9 -18.71 -5.37 14.28
C GLU A 9 -19.26 -6.68 14.86
N ARG A 10 -19.09 -6.95 16.16
CA ARG A 10 -19.45 -8.24 16.79
C ARG A 10 -20.88 -8.68 16.54
N LYS A 11 -21.81 -7.73 16.39
CA LYS A 11 -23.25 -7.98 16.15
C LYS A 11 -23.65 -7.74 14.68
N SER A 12 -22.69 -7.56 13.77
CA SER A 12 -23.01 -7.31 12.37
C SER A 12 -23.55 -8.57 11.69
N PRO A 13 -24.44 -8.43 10.71
CA PRO A 13 -24.92 -9.56 9.92
C PRO A 13 -23.78 -10.33 9.25
N VAL A 14 -22.69 -9.68 8.87
CA VAL A 14 -21.52 -10.33 8.29
C VAL A 14 -20.90 -11.34 9.25
N VAL A 15 -20.79 -11.00 10.54
CA VAL A 15 -20.25 -11.90 11.57
C VAL A 15 -21.18 -13.09 11.80
N GLU A 16 -22.49 -12.90 11.74
CA GLU A 16 -23.46 -14.00 11.85
C GLU A 16 -23.29 -15.00 10.71
N VAL A 17 -23.12 -14.52 9.49
CA VAL A 17 -22.86 -15.37 8.31
C VAL A 17 -21.50 -16.07 8.45
N LEU A 18 -20.43 -15.36 8.84
CA LEU A 18 -19.12 -15.95 9.03
C LEU A 18 -19.10 -17.08 10.06
N ARG A 19 -19.91 -16.99 11.14
CA ARG A 19 -20.03 -18.06 12.14
C ARG A 19 -20.63 -19.36 11.57
N GLN A 20 -21.44 -19.27 10.53
CA GLN A 20 -22.06 -20.41 9.87
C GLN A 20 -21.17 -21.03 8.78
N MET A 21 -20.11 -20.31 8.36
CA MET A 21 -19.21 -20.78 7.33
C MET A 21 -18.07 -21.63 7.93
N PRO A 22 -17.72 -22.77 7.32
CA PRO A 22 -16.61 -23.60 7.78
C PRO A 22 -15.24 -22.93 7.53
N ASP A 23 -14.20 -23.50 8.14
CA ASP A 23 -12.79 -23.18 7.87
C ASP A 23 -12.33 -21.78 8.30
N ASN A 24 -13.04 -21.11 9.20
CA ASN A 24 -12.58 -19.89 9.80
C ASN A 24 -12.67 -19.90 11.33
N VAL A 25 -11.80 -19.11 11.98
CA VAL A 25 -11.78 -18.87 13.42
C VAL A 25 -11.97 -17.38 13.62
N LEU A 26 -13.03 -16.98 14.32
CA LEU A 26 -13.31 -15.59 14.64
C LEU A 26 -12.78 -15.25 16.03
N GLN A 27 -11.99 -14.19 16.10
CA GLN A 27 -11.52 -13.58 17.34
C GLN A 27 -12.01 -12.13 17.39
N PHE A 28 -12.28 -11.60 18.58
CA PHE A 28 -12.83 -10.26 18.75
C PHE A 28 -11.90 -9.41 19.58
N GLU A 29 -11.44 -8.30 19.02
CA GLU A 29 -10.56 -7.33 19.68
C GLU A 29 -10.92 -5.90 19.22
N TYR A 30 -10.42 -4.89 19.94
CA TYR A 30 -10.50 -3.51 19.45
C TYR A 30 -9.37 -3.24 18.46
N LEU A 31 -9.73 -3.07 17.18
CA LEU A 31 -8.79 -2.70 16.14
C LEU A 31 -8.61 -1.17 16.12
N LYS A 32 -7.37 -0.71 16.01
CA LYS A 32 -7.06 0.72 15.84
C LYS A 32 -7.55 1.26 14.51
N SER A 33 -7.71 0.40 13.51
CA SER A 33 -8.12 0.73 12.15
C SER A 33 -8.64 -0.51 11.45
N GLY A 34 -9.66 -0.35 10.62
CA GLY A 34 -10.34 -1.45 9.95
C GLY A 34 -11.32 -2.19 10.86
N ASP A 35 -12.18 -2.97 10.26
CA ASP A 35 -13.22 -3.76 10.95
C ASP A 35 -12.84 -5.24 11.04
N TYR A 36 -12.03 -5.72 10.08
CA TYR A 36 -11.55 -7.10 10.03
C TYR A 36 -10.07 -7.14 9.74
N MET A 37 -9.32 -8.01 10.42
CA MET A 37 -7.93 -8.33 10.10
C MET A 37 -7.81 -9.81 9.77
N ILE A 38 -7.35 -10.14 8.56
CA ILE A 38 -7.29 -11.49 8.03
C ILE A 38 -5.86 -12.03 8.14
N ASP A 39 -5.69 -13.13 8.88
CA ASP A 39 -4.41 -13.84 9.11
C ASP A 39 -3.24 -12.91 9.51
N GLY A 40 -3.52 -11.75 10.13
CA GLY A 40 -2.50 -10.75 10.47
C GLY A 40 -1.82 -10.11 9.25
N LYS A 41 -2.40 -10.23 8.05
CA LYS A 41 -1.76 -9.82 6.79
C LYS A 41 -2.52 -8.76 6.01
N LEU A 42 -3.81 -8.63 6.23
CA LEU A 42 -4.67 -7.68 5.51
C LEU A 42 -5.68 -7.07 6.45
N LEU A 43 -5.84 -5.75 6.38
CA LEU A 43 -6.92 -5.00 7.02
C LEU A 43 -8.06 -4.77 6.04
N VAL A 44 -9.29 -4.96 6.50
CA VAL A 44 -10.50 -4.69 5.72
C VAL A 44 -11.38 -3.75 6.51
N GLU A 45 -11.76 -2.65 5.90
CA GLU A 45 -12.80 -1.73 6.36
C GLU A 45 -14.08 -2.08 5.63
N ARG A 46 -15.16 -2.35 6.36
CA ARG A 46 -16.51 -2.50 5.79
C ARG A 46 -17.26 -1.19 5.93
N LYS A 47 -17.91 -0.79 4.86
CA LYS A 47 -18.73 0.43 4.88
C LYS A 47 -19.99 0.20 4.06
N THR A 48 -21.15 0.50 4.62
CA THR A 48 -22.38 0.49 3.83
C THR A 48 -22.39 1.66 2.85
N LEU A 49 -23.17 1.56 1.77
CA LEU A 49 -23.32 2.66 0.81
C LEU A 49 -23.87 3.94 1.44
N SER A 50 -24.78 3.80 2.42
CA SER A 50 -25.30 4.94 3.18
C SER A 50 -24.22 5.60 4.03
N ASP A 51 -23.47 4.82 4.82
CA ASP A 51 -22.38 5.36 5.65
C ASP A 51 -21.25 5.95 4.83
N PHE A 52 -21.02 5.40 3.62
CA PHE A 52 -20.06 5.96 2.67
C PHE A 52 -20.50 7.34 2.19
N ALA A 53 -21.76 7.47 1.78
CA ALA A 53 -22.31 8.75 1.33
C ALA A 53 -22.32 9.79 2.45
N GLU A 54 -22.71 9.43 3.66
CA GLU A 54 -22.67 10.31 4.84
C GLU A 54 -21.24 10.74 5.17
N SER A 55 -20.29 9.79 5.25
CA SER A 55 -18.91 10.10 5.55
C SER A 55 -18.23 10.96 4.47
N LEU A 56 -18.67 10.84 3.23
CA LEU A 56 -18.24 11.71 2.13
C LEU A 56 -18.80 13.12 2.30
N LYS A 57 -20.10 13.25 2.64
CA LYS A 57 -20.79 14.53 2.88
C LYS A 57 -20.13 15.31 4.04
N ASP A 58 -19.78 14.60 5.11
CA ASP A 58 -19.16 15.16 6.32
C ASP A 58 -17.65 15.38 6.19
N GLY A 59 -17.02 14.98 5.08
CA GLY A 59 -15.58 15.07 4.89
C GLY A 59 -14.75 14.00 5.63
N ARG A 60 -15.38 13.17 6.47
CA ARG A 60 -14.70 12.16 7.31
C ARG A 60 -14.09 11.00 6.53
N LEU A 61 -14.58 10.74 5.30
CA LEU A 61 -14.16 9.60 4.48
C LEU A 61 -12.65 9.59 4.22
N PHE A 62 -12.08 10.73 3.87
CA PHE A 62 -10.67 10.83 3.52
C PHE A 62 -9.75 10.79 4.75
N ASP A 63 -10.21 11.25 5.91
CA ASP A 63 -9.49 11.09 7.18
C ASP A 63 -9.44 9.62 7.60
N GLN A 64 -10.55 8.89 7.43
CA GLN A 64 -10.59 7.44 7.65
C GLN A 64 -9.65 6.71 6.67
N ALA A 65 -9.66 7.10 5.40
CA ALA A 65 -8.77 6.55 4.39
C ALA A 65 -7.29 6.82 4.71
N THR A 66 -6.95 8.02 5.19
CA THR A 66 -5.59 8.36 5.61
C THR A 66 -5.12 7.43 6.75
N ARG A 67 -5.96 7.23 7.77
CA ARG A 67 -5.67 6.32 8.88
C ARG A 67 -5.51 4.88 8.41
N LEU A 68 -6.37 4.41 7.50
CA LEU A 68 -6.30 3.07 6.95
C LEU A 68 -5.05 2.88 6.09
N ALA A 69 -4.70 3.85 5.23
CA ALA A 69 -3.52 3.82 4.37
C ALA A 69 -2.20 3.92 5.14
N SER A 70 -2.19 4.53 6.32
CA SER A 70 -0.98 4.68 7.15
C SER A 70 -0.57 3.41 7.87
N ASN A 71 -1.38 2.35 7.83
CA ASN A 71 -1.03 1.06 8.42
C ASN A 71 0.10 0.37 7.64
N PHE A 72 0.91 -0.43 8.38
CA PHE A 72 1.93 -1.27 7.78
C PHE A 72 1.36 -2.44 6.96
N LEU A 73 0.14 -2.87 7.28
CA LEU A 73 -0.54 -3.93 6.56
C LEU A 73 -1.23 -3.37 5.31
N PRO A 74 -1.26 -4.15 4.21
CA PRO A 74 -2.16 -3.85 3.11
C PRO A 74 -3.58 -3.69 3.62
N SER A 75 -4.33 -2.79 3.01
CA SER A 75 -5.70 -2.52 3.41
C SER A 75 -6.62 -2.44 2.20
N MET A 76 -7.90 -2.76 2.39
CA MET A 76 -8.96 -2.60 1.40
C MET A 76 -10.26 -2.13 2.05
N ILE A 77 -11.14 -1.59 1.24
CA ILE A 77 -12.52 -1.25 1.65
C ILE A 77 -13.49 -2.19 0.94
N ILE A 78 -14.42 -2.77 1.68
CA ILE A 78 -15.60 -3.42 1.13
C ILE A 78 -16.76 -2.43 1.26
N LEU A 79 -17.33 -2.05 0.11
CA LEU A 79 -18.46 -1.14 0.02
C LEU A 79 -19.73 -1.95 -0.22
N GLU A 80 -20.49 -2.18 0.85
CA GLU A 80 -21.68 -3.05 0.87
C GLU A 80 -22.95 -2.28 0.54
N GLY A 81 -23.79 -2.88 -0.27
CA GLY A 81 -25.16 -2.43 -0.55
C GLY A 81 -25.54 -2.44 -2.01
N LYS A 82 -26.83 -2.54 -2.27
CA LYS A 82 -27.41 -2.52 -3.62
C LYS A 82 -27.36 -1.12 -4.22
N THR A 83 -27.28 -1.04 -5.54
CA THR A 83 -27.11 0.25 -6.25
C THR A 83 -28.35 1.15 -6.15
N ASP A 84 -29.52 0.59 -5.91
CA ASP A 84 -30.77 1.29 -5.69
C ASP A 84 -30.79 2.11 -4.39
N VAL A 85 -30.01 1.71 -3.37
CA VAL A 85 -29.82 2.50 -2.13
C VAL A 85 -29.21 3.88 -2.45
N LEU A 86 -28.47 4.03 -3.54
CA LEU A 86 -27.97 5.32 -3.99
C LEU A 86 -29.06 6.29 -4.45
N SER A 87 -30.25 5.81 -4.79
CA SER A 87 -31.39 6.67 -5.11
C SER A 87 -32.02 7.31 -3.87
N VAL A 88 -31.75 6.78 -2.69
CA VAL A 88 -32.22 7.28 -1.39
C VAL A 88 -31.25 8.30 -0.80
N THR A 89 -29.98 8.32 -1.25
CA THR A 89 -29.02 9.33 -0.82
C THR A 89 -29.14 10.56 -1.71
N GLU A 90 -29.21 11.75 -1.12
CA GLU A 90 -29.21 13.04 -1.84
C GLU A 90 -27.91 13.30 -2.63
N MET A 91 -26.95 12.35 -2.54
CA MET A 91 -25.62 12.52 -3.13
C MET A 91 -25.61 12.09 -4.60
N ARG A 92 -25.00 12.91 -5.44
CA ARG A 92 -24.81 12.59 -6.87
C ARG A 92 -23.94 11.36 -7.05
N ARG A 93 -24.33 10.47 -7.95
CA ARG A 93 -23.56 9.24 -8.27
C ARG A 93 -22.13 9.54 -8.68
N GLU A 94 -21.89 10.67 -9.34
CA GLU A 94 -20.56 11.13 -9.77
C GLU A 94 -19.65 11.45 -8.58
N ALA A 95 -20.19 12.02 -7.50
CA ALA A 95 -19.44 12.30 -6.28
C ALA A 95 -18.98 11.00 -5.62
N ILE A 96 -19.86 10.01 -5.53
CA ILE A 96 -19.51 8.68 -4.97
C ILE A 96 -18.44 7.99 -5.82
N ARG A 97 -18.58 8.02 -7.17
CA ARG A 97 -17.59 7.46 -8.09
C ARG A 97 -16.24 8.20 -7.97
N GLY A 98 -16.26 9.52 -7.91
CA GLY A 98 -15.07 10.34 -7.71
C GLY A 98 -14.35 10.04 -6.40
N ALA A 99 -15.10 9.82 -5.32
CA ALA A 99 -14.56 9.42 -4.03
C ALA A 99 -13.89 8.02 -4.10
N ILE A 100 -14.56 7.04 -4.72
CA ILE A 100 -13.99 5.69 -4.92
C ILE A 100 -12.68 5.77 -5.73
N ILE A 101 -12.66 6.53 -6.83
CA ILE A 101 -11.47 6.75 -7.64
C ILE A 101 -10.35 7.37 -6.79
N SER A 102 -10.68 8.37 -5.95
CA SER A 102 -9.71 9.00 -5.05
C SER A 102 -9.14 8.02 -4.03
N LEU A 103 -9.96 7.15 -3.43
CA LEU A 103 -9.50 6.09 -2.52
C LEU A 103 -8.51 5.16 -3.22
N MET A 104 -8.79 4.76 -4.44
CA MET A 104 -7.93 3.84 -5.20
C MET A 104 -6.64 4.51 -5.68
N LEU A 105 -6.70 5.71 -6.24
CA LEU A 105 -5.56 6.35 -6.89
C LEU A 105 -4.69 7.16 -5.92
N LYS A 106 -5.29 7.92 -5.01
CA LYS A 106 -4.55 8.79 -4.08
C LYS A 106 -4.09 8.04 -2.82
N PHE A 107 -4.98 7.22 -2.25
CA PHE A 107 -4.69 6.50 -1.01
C PHE A 107 -4.15 5.08 -1.26
N GLY A 108 -4.26 4.57 -2.48
CA GLY A 108 -3.83 3.22 -2.84
C GLY A 108 -4.65 2.13 -2.15
N ILE A 109 -5.90 2.44 -1.76
CA ILE A 109 -6.81 1.51 -1.08
C ILE A 109 -7.75 0.91 -2.12
N PRO A 110 -7.66 -0.39 -2.44
CA PRO A 110 -8.63 -1.07 -3.28
C PRO A 110 -10.04 -0.99 -2.68
N VAL A 111 -11.04 -0.75 -3.53
CA VAL A 111 -12.46 -0.74 -3.12
C VAL A 111 -13.19 -1.84 -3.89
N LEU A 112 -13.78 -2.78 -3.16
CA LEU A 112 -14.60 -3.84 -3.72
C LEU A 112 -16.06 -3.63 -3.32
N ARG A 113 -16.98 -3.84 -4.27
CA ARG A 113 -18.42 -3.74 -4.02
C ARG A 113 -19.01 -5.11 -3.70
N THR A 114 -19.92 -5.14 -2.73
CA THR A 114 -20.77 -6.29 -2.41
C THR A 114 -22.21 -5.85 -2.31
N ILE A 115 -23.14 -6.77 -2.56
CA ILE A 115 -24.59 -6.44 -2.54
C ILE A 115 -25.20 -6.58 -1.14
N ASP A 116 -24.64 -7.46 -0.31
CA ASP A 116 -25.16 -7.77 1.03
C ASP A 116 -24.06 -8.36 1.94
N SER A 117 -24.45 -8.64 3.18
CA SER A 117 -23.57 -9.21 4.20
C SER A 117 -23.13 -10.64 3.90
N GLU A 118 -23.91 -11.41 3.15
CA GLU A 118 -23.54 -12.77 2.75
C GLU A 118 -22.41 -12.74 1.71
N GLU A 119 -22.52 -11.88 0.71
CA GLU A 119 -21.45 -11.66 -0.25
C GLU A 119 -20.20 -11.08 0.42
N THR A 120 -20.39 -10.13 1.35
CA THR A 120 -19.27 -9.56 2.13
C THR A 120 -18.51 -10.66 2.89
N ALA A 121 -19.22 -11.55 3.58
CA ALA A 121 -18.61 -12.67 4.29
C ALA A 121 -17.84 -13.60 3.35
N ARG A 122 -18.42 -13.95 2.18
CA ARG A 122 -17.75 -14.78 1.16
C ARG A 122 -16.47 -14.09 0.64
N ILE A 123 -16.54 -12.79 0.39
CA ILE A 123 -15.37 -12.03 -0.09
C ILE A 123 -14.26 -12.00 0.96
N LEU A 124 -14.57 -11.82 2.24
CA LEU A 124 -13.56 -11.91 3.32
C LEU A 124 -12.84 -13.26 3.29
N LEU A 125 -13.57 -14.37 3.09
CA LEU A 125 -12.95 -15.70 2.97
C LEU A 125 -12.13 -15.86 1.69
N PHE A 126 -12.60 -15.36 0.54
CA PHE A 126 -11.83 -15.40 -0.71
C PHE A 126 -10.55 -14.61 -0.63
N VAL A 127 -10.61 -13.40 -0.10
CA VAL A 127 -9.43 -12.56 0.09
C VAL A 127 -8.42 -13.22 1.04
N GLY A 128 -8.90 -13.85 2.11
CA GLY A 128 -8.05 -14.61 3.03
C GLY A 128 -7.35 -15.78 2.34
N ARG A 129 -8.05 -16.56 1.54
CA ARG A 129 -7.45 -17.62 0.72
C ARG A 129 -6.40 -17.06 -0.24
N GLN A 130 -6.68 -15.96 -0.95
CA GLN A 130 -5.73 -15.33 -1.86
C GLN A 130 -4.49 -14.81 -1.13
N THR A 131 -4.62 -14.24 0.05
CA THR A 131 -3.47 -13.78 0.85
C THR A 131 -2.63 -14.94 1.40
N SER A 132 -3.23 -16.09 1.63
CA SER A 132 -2.54 -17.33 2.02
C SER A 132 -1.81 -17.98 0.85
N TYR A 133 -2.36 -17.93 -0.36
CA TYR A 133 -1.74 -18.41 -1.59
C TYR A 133 -0.69 -17.46 -2.20
N SER A 134 -0.34 -16.36 -1.55
CA SER A 134 0.61 -15.38 -2.10
C SER A 134 2.07 -15.85 -2.17
N SER A 135 2.29 -17.12 -2.51
CA SER A 135 3.46 -17.53 -3.29
C SER A 135 3.36 -17.09 -4.78
N LEU A 136 2.20 -16.67 -5.26
CA LEU A 136 2.07 -15.97 -6.53
C LEU A 136 2.68 -14.57 -6.36
N ARG A 137 3.84 -14.40 -6.96
CA ARG A 137 4.63 -13.17 -7.03
C ARG A 137 3.85 -12.06 -7.75
N VAL A 138 2.82 -11.52 -7.10
CA VAL A 138 2.40 -10.17 -7.45
C VAL A 138 3.57 -9.27 -7.02
N PRO A 139 4.15 -8.46 -7.89
CA PRO A 139 5.16 -7.51 -7.47
C PRO A 139 4.49 -6.52 -6.52
N SER A 140 4.49 -6.86 -5.23
CA SER A 140 4.08 -5.94 -4.20
C SER A 140 5.06 -4.77 -4.24
N ARG A 141 4.59 -3.59 -4.60
CA ARG A 141 5.36 -2.34 -4.45
C ARG A 141 5.89 -2.17 -3.00
N ARG A 142 5.41 -2.96 -2.04
CA ARG A 142 5.80 -2.94 -0.63
C ARG A 142 6.29 -4.27 -0.06
N SER A 143 6.40 -5.35 -0.86
CA SER A 143 7.12 -6.53 -0.41
C SER A 143 8.59 -6.15 -0.25
N GLN A 144 8.94 -5.70 0.94
CA GLN A 144 10.32 -5.78 1.42
C GLN A 144 10.66 -7.27 1.57
N ARG A 145 10.84 -7.99 0.42
CA ARG A 145 11.82 -9.05 0.43
C ARG A 145 13.04 -8.42 1.07
N ARG A 146 13.69 -9.12 2.01
CA ARG A 146 15.06 -8.81 2.43
C ARG A 146 15.87 -8.63 1.14
N LYS A 147 15.85 -7.40 0.62
CA LYS A 147 16.67 -7.01 -0.52
C LYS A 147 18.07 -7.30 -0.02
N SER A 148 18.83 -8.13 -0.72
CA SER A 148 20.25 -8.29 -0.36
C SER A 148 20.81 -6.88 -0.18
N ALA A 149 21.70 -6.66 0.77
CA ALA A 149 22.28 -5.34 1.04
C ALA A 149 22.69 -4.64 -0.27
N LYS A 150 23.19 -5.42 -1.24
CA LYS A 150 23.55 -4.97 -2.59
C LYS A 150 22.33 -4.37 -3.36
N LYS A 151 21.14 -4.98 -3.28
CA LYS A 151 19.93 -4.46 -3.94
C LYS A 151 19.41 -3.18 -3.28
N VAL A 152 19.54 -3.07 -1.96
CA VAL A 152 19.20 -1.83 -1.24
C VAL A 152 20.14 -0.71 -1.65
N GLN A 153 21.43 -0.96 -1.70
CA GLN A 153 22.45 0.01 -2.12
C GLN A 153 22.25 0.49 -3.57
N VAL A 154 21.92 -0.42 -4.49
CA VAL A 154 21.57 -0.06 -5.87
C VAL A 154 20.36 0.85 -5.89
N HIS A 155 19.32 0.54 -5.16
CA HIS A 155 18.11 1.37 -5.11
C HIS A 155 18.34 2.75 -4.48
N MET A 156 19.24 2.86 -3.51
CA MET A 156 19.66 4.17 -2.95
C MET A 156 20.33 5.04 -4.02
N LEU A 157 21.19 4.46 -4.85
CA LEU A 157 21.88 5.19 -5.92
C LEU A 157 20.96 5.59 -7.09
N GLU A 158 19.88 4.84 -7.33
CA GLU A 158 18.86 5.20 -8.32
C GLU A 158 18.12 6.51 -7.98
N GLY A 159 18.19 6.97 -6.73
CA GLY A 159 17.71 8.29 -6.32
C GLY A 159 18.53 9.46 -6.82
N ILE A 160 19.77 9.21 -7.29
CA ILE A 160 20.62 10.26 -7.89
C ILE A 160 20.16 10.48 -9.34
N PRO A 161 19.90 11.73 -9.76
CA PRO A 161 19.48 12.03 -11.12
C PRO A 161 20.40 11.39 -12.17
N ARG A 162 19.81 10.79 -13.20
CA ARG A 162 20.50 10.11 -14.32
C ARG A 162 21.26 8.82 -13.94
N ILE A 163 21.20 8.35 -12.70
CA ILE A 163 21.68 7.03 -12.29
C ILE A 163 20.55 6.02 -12.36
N GLY A 164 20.52 5.23 -13.44
CA GLY A 164 19.60 4.11 -13.57
C GLY A 164 20.19 2.79 -13.03
N PRO A 165 19.42 1.68 -13.05
CA PRO A 165 19.82 0.39 -12.47
C PRO A 165 21.19 -0.12 -12.91
N THR A 166 21.51 0.03 -14.18
CA THR A 166 22.78 -0.45 -14.74
C THR A 166 23.97 0.31 -14.18
N ARG A 167 23.90 1.65 -14.12
CA ARG A 167 24.96 2.49 -13.56
C ARG A 167 25.12 2.29 -12.06
N ALA A 168 24.00 2.22 -11.34
CA ALA A 168 23.99 1.92 -9.90
C ALA A 168 24.64 0.56 -9.62
N MET A 169 24.34 -0.46 -10.42
CA MET A 169 24.96 -1.78 -10.30
C MET A 169 26.46 -1.73 -10.55
N ASN A 170 26.91 -1.00 -11.58
CA ASN A 170 28.33 -0.84 -11.91
C ASN A 170 29.09 -0.13 -10.79
N LEU A 171 28.52 0.93 -10.20
CA LEU A 171 29.10 1.63 -9.05
C LEU A 171 29.24 0.71 -7.83
N ILE A 172 28.19 -0.02 -7.46
CA ILE A 172 28.26 -0.97 -6.33
C ILE A 172 29.20 -2.14 -6.63
N SER A 173 29.35 -2.53 -7.88
CA SER A 173 30.31 -3.58 -8.25
C SER A 173 31.75 -3.12 -8.19
N ALA A 174 32.02 -1.85 -8.50
CA ALA A 174 33.36 -1.25 -8.43
C ALA A 174 33.79 -0.95 -6.98
N PHE A 175 32.93 -0.32 -6.20
CA PHE A 175 33.26 0.14 -4.84
C PHE A 175 32.82 -0.81 -3.72
N GLY A 176 31.93 -1.77 -3.98
CA GLY A 176 31.44 -2.75 -3.03
C GLY A 176 30.41 -2.23 -2.02
N THR A 177 30.56 -1.00 -1.51
CA THR A 177 29.68 -0.39 -0.52
C THR A 177 29.43 1.09 -0.79
N ILE A 178 28.28 1.61 -0.31
CA ILE A 178 27.97 3.05 -0.37
C ILE A 178 29.05 3.88 0.33
N LYS A 179 29.59 3.41 1.47
CA LYS A 179 30.63 4.13 2.20
C LYS A 179 31.86 4.38 1.34
N LYS A 180 32.40 3.33 0.69
CA LYS A 180 33.54 3.49 -0.23
C LYS A 180 33.24 4.37 -1.42
N LEU A 181 31.99 4.34 -1.92
CA LEU A 181 31.55 5.20 -3.00
C LEU A 181 31.53 6.68 -2.59
N VAL A 182 31.09 6.99 -1.37
CA VAL A 182 31.10 8.37 -0.82
C VAL A 182 32.54 8.88 -0.68
N GLU A 183 33.47 8.03 -0.28
CA GLU A 183 34.89 8.34 -0.10
C GLU A 183 35.66 8.47 -1.46
N ALA A 184 35.10 7.94 -2.55
CA ALA A 184 35.73 7.88 -3.86
C ALA A 184 35.96 9.29 -4.47
N THR A 185 37.07 9.45 -5.13
CA THR A 185 37.41 10.68 -5.90
C THR A 185 36.65 10.73 -7.22
N GLU A 186 36.59 11.92 -7.85
CA GLU A 186 35.96 12.08 -9.16
C GLU A 186 36.68 11.23 -10.25
N VAL A 187 37.99 11.09 -10.16
CA VAL A 187 38.77 10.27 -11.08
C VAL A 187 38.38 8.79 -11.00
N GLU A 188 38.33 8.24 -9.79
CA GLU A 188 37.90 6.86 -9.56
C GLU A 188 36.45 6.58 -10.01
N LEU A 189 35.56 7.57 -9.90
CA LEU A 189 34.19 7.44 -10.40
C LEU A 189 34.13 7.37 -11.92
N VAL A 190 35.01 8.13 -12.63
CA VAL A 190 35.03 8.13 -14.11
C VAL A 190 35.53 6.81 -14.67
N ASP A 191 36.33 6.04 -13.95
CA ASP A 191 36.79 4.71 -14.34
C ASP A 191 35.67 3.66 -14.36
N VAL A 192 34.51 3.98 -13.76
CA VAL A 192 33.38 3.08 -13.74
C VAL A 192 32.63 3.14 -15.08
N LYS A 193 32.40 1.98 -15.68
CA LYS A 193 31.67 1.84 -16.95
C LYS A 193 30.34 2.59 -16.93
N GLY A 194 30.20 3.57 -17.81
CA GLY A 194 28.96 4.36 -17.98
C GLY A 194 28.90 5.62 -17.12
N ILE A 195 29.97 5.97 -16.41
CA ILE A 195 30.13 7.19 -15.64
C ILE A 195 31.16 8.10 -16.32
N GLY A 196 30.73 9.22 -16.85
CA GLY A 196 31.61 10.23 -17.41
C GLY A 196 31.83 11.41 -16.42
N HIS A 197 32.74 12.32 -16.70
CA HIS A 197 33.12 13.47 -15.84
C HIS A 197 31.91 14.25 -15.31
N LYS A 198 30.92 14.58 -16.18
CA LYS A 198 29.71 15.32 -15.77
C LYS A 198 28.88 14.53 -14.73
N LEU A 199 28.83 13.22 -14.89
CA LEU A 199 28.05 12.36 -14.00
C LEU A 199 28.81 12.09 -12.68
N ALA A 200 30.12 11.91 -12.73
CA ALA A 200 30.99 11.78 -11.56
C ALA A 200 30.88 13.03 -10.66
N LYS A 201 30.95 14.22 -11.25
CA LYS A 201 30.75 15.49 -10.52
C LYS A 201 29.36 15.55 -9.88
N MET A 202 28.30 15.16 -10.60
CA MET A 202 26.92 15.12 -10.05
C MET A 202 26.78 14.13 -8.90
N ILE A 203 27.38 12.94 -9.00
CA ILE A 203 27.40 11.95 -7.92
C ILE A 203 28.09 12.53 -6.68
N ARG A 204 29.24 13.18 -6.84
CA ARG A 204 29.95 13.83 -5.75
C ARG A 204 29.12 14.93 -5.08
N MET A 205 28.48 15.78 -5.85
CA MET A 205 27.56 16.80 -5.33
C MET A 205 26.40 16.17 -4.57
N ALA A 206 25.74 15.18 -5.14
CA ALA A 206 24.60 14.53 -4.52
C ALA A 206 24.91 13.76 -3.22
N LEU A 207 26.17 13.33 -3.04
CA LEU A 207 26.60 12.56 -1.86
C LEU A 207 27.29 13.39 -0.78
N ASN A 208 27.83 14.58 -1.10
CA ASN A 208 28.65 15.36 -0.18
C ASN A 208 28.16 16.81 0.03
N ASP A 209 27.13 17.25 -0.68
CA ASP A 209 26.69 18.64 -0.60
C ASP A 209 25.54 18.82 0.40
N GLU A 210 25.69 19.72 1.35
CA GLU A 210 24.68 20.03 2.37
C GLU A 210 23.53 20.92 1.87
N GLY A 211 23.40 21.17 0.58
CA GLY A 211 22.26 21.95 0.06
C GLY A 211 22.46 22.58 -1.31
N SER A 212 21.67 22.17 -2.17
CA SER A 212 20.97 22.73 -3.35
C SER A 212 21.05 21.85 -4.60
N LEU A 213 20.07 20.95 -4.70
CA LEU A 213 19.74 20.30 -5.98
C LEU A 213 18.82 21.18 -6.87
N SER A 214 18.75 22.48 -6.60
CA SER A 214 17.97 23.43 -7.40
C SER A 214 18.87 24.17 -8.38
N SER A 215 19.09 23.56 -9.51
CA SER A 215 19.36 24.13 -10.83
C SER A 215 20.32 23.26 -11.64
N CYS A 216 19.76 22.31 -12.36
CA CYS A 216 20.29 21.78 -13.63
C CYS A 216 19.13 21.23 -14.46
#